data_8b3eacaaa47cfffe055421cdfdb39cd2
#
_entry.id   8b3eacaaa47cfffe055421cdfdb39cd2
#
_cell.length_a   1.000
_cell.length_b   1.000
_cell.length_c   1.000
_cell.angle_alpha   90.00
_cell.angle_beta   90.00
_cell.angle_gamma   90.00
#
_symmetry.space_group_name_H-M   'P 1'
#
loop_
_entity.id
_entity.type
_entity.pdbx_description
1 polymer ?
#
loop_
_entity_poly.entity_id
_entity_poly.type
_entity_poly.pdbx_seq_one_letter_code
_entity_poly.pdbx_strand_id
1 'polypeptide(L)'
;MRPTAHTGYIDRARKEAIVAETRSCVMAAQTIVAEKYGANAANVAADDMMAAVDDIKELAEVDGDISNITMKKAAGSDYAGKVSTLSYTKGAWTCTYTEGVTTGSNGAYDVQPKA
;
A
#
# COMPACT_ATOMS: atom_id res chain seq x y z
N MET A 1 7.94 -36.48 -3.74
CA MET A 1 7.94 -35.58 -3.47
C MET A 1 6.97 -34.78 -3.17
N ARG A 2 6.77 -34.23 -2.47
CA ARG A 2 5.91 -33.57 -2.39
C ARG A 2 6.09 -32.25 -2.37
N PRO A 3 6.33 -31.79 -3.20
CA PRO A 3 6.58 -30.41 -3.43
C PRO A 3 5.41 -29.53 -3.08
N THR A 4 4.25 -30.06 -2.98
CA THR A 4 3.05 -29.29 -2.69
C THR A 4 3.13 -28.55 -1.36
N ALA A 5 3.52 -29.22 -0.28
CA ALA A 5 3.64 -28.59 1.02
C ALA A 5 4.74 -27.53 1.02
N HIS A 6 5.84 -27.80 0.34
CA HIS A 6 6.95 -26.86 0.24
C HIS A 6 6.55 -25.61 -0.55
N THR A 7 5.82 -25.78 -1.64
CA THR A 7 5.35 -24.69 -2.47
C THR A 7 4.37 -23.80 -1.69
N GLY A 8 3.46 -24.41 -0.92
CA GLY A 8 2.51 -23.65 -0.11
C GLY A 8 3.21 -22.82 0.96
N TYR A 9 4.27 -23.36 1.55
CA TYR A 9 5.05 -22.63 2.54
C TYR A 9 5.76 -21.42 1.92
N ILE A 10 6.33 -21.59 0.74
CA ILE A 10 7.01 -20.50 0.02
C ILE A 10 6.01 -19.41 -0.34
N ASP A 11 4.83 -19.79 -0.82
CA ASP A 11 3.79 -18.81 -1.19
C ASP A 11 3.34 -18.02 0.02
N ARG A 12 3.19 -18.67 1.17
CA ARG A 12 2.82 -17.98 2.40
C ARG A 12 3.87 -16.95 2.79
N ALA A 13 5.14 -17.33 2.72
CA ALA A 13 6.23 -16.42 3.06
C ALA A 13 6.25 -15.21 2.13
N ARG A 14 6.01 -15.42 0.83
CA ARG A 14 5.95 -14.33 -0.14
C ARG A 14 4.78 -13.40 0.12
N LYS A 15 3.62 -13.95 0.49
CA LYS A 15 2.45 -13.14 0.82
C LYS A 15 2.70 -12.29 2.07
N GLU A 16 3.35 -12.87 3.08
CA GLU A 16 3.70 -12.12 4.28
C GLU A 16 4.69 -11.01 3.96
N ALA A 17 5.66 -11.29 3.11
CA ALA A 17 6.63 -10.28 2.69
C ALA A 17 5.97 -9.12 1.95
N ILE A 18 5.05 -9.43 1.03
CA ILE A 18 4.38 -8.36 0.27
C ILE A 18 3.48 -7.52 1.16
N VAL A 19 2.85 -8.11 2.19
CA VAL A 19 2.08 -7.34 3.17
C VAL A 19 2.99 -6.36 3.90
N ALA A 20 4.16 -6.82 4.34
CA ALA A 20 5.12 -5.97 5.03
C ALA A 20 5.62 -4.83 4.14
N GLU A 21 5.91 -5.12 2.87
CA GLU A 21 6.36 -4.10 1.93
C GLU A 21 5.24 -3.10 1.62
N THR A 22 4.01 -3.58 1.48
CA THR A 22 2.86 -2.70 1.25
C THR A 22 2.64 -1.77 2.44
N ARG A 23 2.79 -2.30 3.65
CA ARG A 23 2.68 -1.49 4.87
C ARG A 23 3.75 -0.39 4.87
N SER A 24 4.97 -0.72 4.46
CA SER A 24 6.03 0.28 4.33
C SER A 24 5.67 1.35 3.29
N CYS A 25 5.05 0.96 2.19
CA CYS A 25 4.60 1.91 1.17
C CYS A 25 3.54 2.87 1.72
N VAL A 26 2.58 2.36 2.48
CA VAL A 26 1.53 3.21 3.08
C VAL A 26 2.15 4.20 4.06
N MET A 27 3.06 3.73 4.91
CA MET A 27 3.74 4.60 5.87
C MET A 27 4.58 5.66 5.16
N ALA A 28 5.30 5.28 4.11
CA ALA A 28 6.10 6.21 3.33
C ALA A 28 5.21 7.25 2.65
N ALA A 29 4.07 6.83 2.08
CA ALA A 29 3.14 7.75 1.45
C ALA A 29 2.60 8.76 2.46
N GLN A 30 2.22 8.31 3.65
CA GLN A 30 1.75 9.22 4.70
C GLN A 30 2.84 10.18 5.16
N THR A 31 4.08 9.71 5.24
CA THR A 31 5.20 10.56 5.60
C THR A 31 5.40 11.65 4.54
N ILE A 32 5.32 11.30 3.26
CA ILE A 32 5.45 12.26 2.17
C ILE A 32 4.33 13.30 2.22
N VAL A 33 3.10 12.85 2.52
CA VAL A 33 1.98 13.80 2.70
C VAL A 33 2.33 14.81 3.79
N ALA A 34 2.80 14.33 4.93
CA ALA A 34 3.11 15.21 6.06
C ALA A 34 4.27 16.15 5.76
N GLU A 35 5.32 15.64 5.14
CA GLU A 35 6.53 16.44 4.90
C GLU A 35 6.41 17.38 3.72
N LYS A 36 5.83 16.89 2.62
CA LYS A 36 5.82 17.64 1.36
C LYS A 36 4.66 18.62 1.28
N TYR A 37 3.53 18.26 1.86
CA TYR A 37 2.32 19.07 1.75
C TYR A 37 1.98 19.82 3.04
N GLY A 38 2.47 19.35 4.20
CA GLY A 38 2.35 20.08 5.46
C GLY A 38 0.95 20.62 5.71
N ALA A 39 0.82 21.94 5.76
CA ALA A 39 -0.45 22.62 6.02
C ALA A 39 -1.48 22.38 4.92
N ASN A 40 -1.05 21.95 3.73
CA ASN A 40 -1.95 21.67 2.61
C ASN A 40 -2.27 20.19 2.47
N ALA A 41 -1.97 19.38 3.48
CA ALA A 41 -2.18 17.94 3.42
C ALA A 41 -3.63 17.56 3.09
N ALA A 42 -4.58 18.36 3.56
CA ALA A 42 -6.01 18.13 3.31
C ALA A 42 -6.40 18.22 1.83
N ASN A 43 -5.55 18.84 1.02
CA ASN A 43 -5.85 19.07 -0.40
C ASN A 43 -5.10 18.11 -1.33
N VAL A 44 -4.38 17.15 -0.76
CA VAL A 44 -3.60 16.19 -1.56
C VAL A 44 -4.55 15.25 -2.30
N ALA A 45 -4.43 15.24 -3.62
CA ALA A 45 -5.24 14.38 -4.48
C ALA A 45 -4.50 13.10 -4.83
N ALA A 46 -5.24 12.12 -5.36
CA ALA A 46 -4.64 10.87 -5.82
C ALA A 46 -3.54 11.10 -6.84
N ASP A 47 -3.75 12.04 -7.78
CA ASP A 47 -2.75 12.33 -8.81
C ASP A 47 -1.44 12.86 -8.23
N ASP A 48 -1.52 13.63 -7.15
CA ASP A 48 -0.31 14.12 -6.47
C ASP A 48 0.50 12.96 -5.91
N MET A 49 -0.16 11.98 -5.35
CA MET A 49 0.50 10.81 -4.77
C MET A 49 1.03 9.88 -5.85
N MET A 50 0.31 9.73 -6.96
CA MET A 50 0.80 8.91 -8.07
C MET A 50 2.03 9.55 -8.72
N ALA A 51 2.11 10.87 -8.74
CA ALA A 51 3.30 11.56 -9.22
C ALA A 51 4.50 11.38 -8.27
N ALA A 52 4.24 11.02 -7.02
CA ALA A 52 5.29 10.83 -6.01
C ALA A 52 5.67 9.35 -5.81
N VAL A 53 5.22 8.45 -6.68
CA VAL A 53 5.43 7.00 -6.51
C VAL A 53 6.91 6.64 -6.36
N ASP A 54 7.79 7.27 -7.15
CA ASP A 54 9.21 6.95 -7.04
C ASP A 54 9.79 7.35 -5.68
N ASP A 55 9.35 8.48 -5.14
CA ASP A 55 9.78 8.93 -3.81
C ASP A 55 9.24 7.98 -2.73
N ILE A 56 8.01 7.51 -2.91
CA ILE A 56 7.40 6.56 -1.96
C ILE A 56 8.21 5.27 -1.95
N LYS A 57 8.54 4.74 -3.13
CA LYS A 57 9.32 3.50 -3.25
C LYS A 57 10.70 3.65 -2.60
N GLU A 58 11.34 4.78 -2.85
CA GLU A 58 12.67 5.04 -2.29
C GLU A 58 12.62 5.09 -0.77
N LEU A 59 11.67 5.82 -0.21
CA LEU A 59 11.53 5.94 1.23
C LEU A 59 11.12 4.61 1.88
N ALA A 60 10.27 3.84 1.23
CA ALA A 60 9.84 2.53 1.72
C ALA A 60 10.89 1.44 1.49
N GLU A 61 11.89 1.71 0.66
CA GLU A 61 12.94 0.75 0.31
C GLU A 61 12.36 -0.52 -0.33
N VAL A 62 11.47 -0.34 -1.29
CA VAL A 62 10.83 -1.43 -2.01
C VAL A 62 11.09 -1.30 -3.51
N ASP A 63 10.99 -2.42 -4.22
CA ASP A 63 11.27 -2.46 -5.66
C ASP A 63 10.09 -2.93 -6.52
N GLY A 64 8.94 -3.20 -5.91
CA GLY A 64 7.74 -3.55 -6.66
C GLY A 64 7.07 -2.33 -7.26
N ASP A 65 5.86 -2.52 -7.77
CA ASP A 65 5.10 -1.47 -8.44
C ASP A 65 3.95 -0.98 -7.56
N ILE A 66 3.87 0.33 -7.37
CA ILE A 66 2.79 0.97 -6.64
C ILE A 66 1.77 1.51 -7.62
N SER A 67 0.49 1.28 -7.33
CA SER A 67 -0.61 1.77 -8.17
C SER A 67 -1.83 2.08 -7.31
N ASN A 68 -2.81 2.71 -7.95
CA ASN A 68 -4.14 2.92 -7.35
C ASN A 68 -4.13 3.58 -5.98
N ILE A 69 -3.26 4.57 -5.81
CA ILE A 69 -3.27 5.37 -4.59
C ILE A 69 -4.48 6.30 -4.66
N THR A 70 -5.35 6.22 -3.65
CA THR A 70 -6.44 7.18 -3.50
C THR A 70 -6.37 7.81 -2.12
N MET A 71 -6.88 9.03 -2.03
CA MET A 71 -6.87 9.81 -0.80
C MET A 71 -8.29 9.99 -0.30
N LYS A 72 -8.47 10.04 1.01
CA LYS A 72 -9.77 10.31 1.58
C LYS A 72 -10.17 11.76 1.30
N LYS A 73 -11.46 11.96 1.02
CA LYS A 73 -12.00 13.28 0.76
C LYS A 73 -11.99 14.13 2.02
N ALA A 74 -11.72 15.41 1.84
CA ALA A 74 -11.65 16.34 2.96
C ALA A 74 -13.01 16.80 3.47
N ALA A 75 -14.06 16.73 2.66
CA ALA A 75 -15.35 17.32 2.94
C ALA A 75 -15.95 16.81 4.25
N GLY A 76 -15.84 17.60 5.31
CA GLY A 76 -16.36 17.25 6.62
C GLY A 76 -15.68 16.04 7.25
N SER A 77 -14.51 15.67 6.78
CA SER A 77 -13.84 14.46 7.20
C SER A 77 -12.56 14.78 7.96
N ASP A 78 -12.34 14.08 9.07
CA ASP A 78 -11.09 14.16 9.82
C ASP A 78 -9.96 13.42 9.12
N TYR A 79 -10.22 12.84 7.95
CA TYR A 79 -9.26 12.02 7.24
C TYR A 79 -8.58 12.74 6.09
N ALA A 80 -8.80 14.02 5.99
CA ALA A 80 -8.13 14.83 4.98
C ALA A 80 -6.61 14.61 5.03
N GLY A 81 -6.02 14.34 3.88
CA GLY A 81 -4.59 14.05 3.81
C GLY A 81 -4.22 12.61 4.16
N LYS A 82 -5.20 11.73 4.32
CA LYS A 82 -4.96 10.34 4.65
C LYS A 82 -5.11 9.44 3.42
N VAL A 83 -4.18 8.52 3.25
CA VAL A 83 -4.26 7.53 2.17
C VAL A 83 -5.47 6.63 2.41
N SER A 84 -6.32 6.50 1.39
CA SER A 84 -7.50 5.64 1.45
C SER A 84 -7.17 4.24 0.93
N THR A 85 -6.56 4.15 -0.25
CA THR A 85 -6.14 2.87 -0.83
C THR A 85 -4.74 2.99 -1.42
N LEU A 86 -4.08 1.86 -1.53
CA LEU A 86 -2.78 1.76 -2.20
C LEU A 86 -2.58 0.30 -2.60
N SER A 87 -2.19 0.06 -3.84
CA SER A 87 -1.88 -1.29 -4.31
C SER A 87 -0.39 -1.43 -4.59
N TYR A 88 0.16 -2.55 -4.19
CA TYR A 88 1.57 -2.86 -4.40
C TYR A 88 1.70 -4.25 -5.02
N THR A 89 2.38 -4.33 -6.16
CA THR A 89 2.54 -5.58 -6.90
C THR A 89 4.00 -5.95 -6.94
N LYS A 90 4.28 -7.19 -6.57
CA LYS A 90 5.63 -7.74 -6.69
C LYS A 90 5.53 -9.23 -7.00
N GLY A 91 6.25 -9.65 -8.06
CA GLY A 91 6.19 -11.04 -8.51
C GLY A 91 4.79 -11.43 -8.94
N ALA A 92 4.28 -12.51 -8.38
CA ALA A 92 2.99 -13.07 -8.76
C ALA A 92 1.81 -12.53 -7.94
N TRP A 93 2.06 -11.57 -7.04
CA TRP A 93 1.05 -11.13 -6.08
C TRP A 93 0.83 -9.63 -6.11
N THR A 94 -0.41 -9.23 -5.81
CA THR A 94 -0.76 -7.83 -5.58
C THR A 94 -1.38 -7.74 -4.18
N CYS A 95 -0.89 -6.78 -3.41
CA CYS A 95 -1.45 -6.48 -2.10
C CYS A 95 -2.14 -5.13 -2.17
N THR A 96 -3.40 -5.07 -1.77
CA THR A 96 -4.17 -3.82 -1.75
C THR A 96 -4.48 -3.45 -0.31
N TYR A 97 -4.05 -2.25 0.06
CA TYR A 97 -4.39 -1.66 1.34
C TYR A 97 -5.68 -0.86 1.19
N THR A 98 -6.59 -1.01 2.14
CA THR A 98 -7.81 -0.20 2.22
C THR A 98 -7.97 0.25 3.66
N GLU A 99 -7.92 1.56 3.86
CA GLU A 99 -8.00 2.16 5.18
C GLU A 99 -9.35 1.81 5.83
N GLY A 100 -9.32 1.48 7.11
CA GLY A 100 -10.52 1.20 7.88
C GLY A 100 -11.01 -0.24 7.84
N VAL A 101 -10.47 -1.08 6.94
CA VAL A 101 -10.85 -2.50 6.90
C VAL A 101 -10.13 -3.23 8.02
N THR A 102 -10.89 -3.98 8.80
CA THR A 102 -10.35 -4.74 9.95
C THR A 102 -10.68 -6.23 9.87
N THR A 103 -11.34 -6.68 8.81
CA THR A 103 -11.73 -8.08 8.64
C THR A 103 -10.79 -8.77 7.65
N GLY A 104 -10.83 -10.10 7.64
CA GLY A 104 -9.98 -10.89 6.76
C GLY A 104 -8.66 -11.26 7.43
N SER A 105 -7.85 -12.04 6.74
CA SER A 105 -6.62 -12.60 7.28
C SER A 105 -5.57 -11.56 7.65
N ASN A 106 -5.53 -10.46 6.90
CA ASN A 106 -4.52 -9.42 7.07
C ASN A 106 -5.14 -8.04 7.32
N GLY A 107 -6.40 -7.99 7.77
CA GLY A 107 -7.08 -6.72 8.03
C GLY A 107 -7.13 -5.85 6.77
N ALA A 108 -6.53 -4.67 6.84
CA ALA A 108 -6.55 -3.70 5.74
C ALA A 108 -5.75 -4.13 4.50
N TYR A 109 -4.97 -5.21 4.59
CA TYR A 109 -4.06 -5.65 3.53
C TYR A 109 -4.56 -6.94 2.89
N ASP A 110 -5.09 -6.85 1.68
CA ASP A 110 -5.62 -7.99 0.94
C ASP A 110 -4.64 -8.41 -0.14
N VAL A 111 -4.22 -9.68 -0.11
CA VAL A 111 -3.25 -10.23 -1.05
C VAL A 111 -3.99 -11.13 -2.04
N GLN A 112 -3.82 -10.81 -3.33
CA GLN A 112 -4.44 -11.58 -4.41
C GLN A 112 -3.39 -11.88 -5.48
N PRO A 113 -3.60 -12.95 -6.28
CA PRO A 113 -2.73 -13.17 -7.43
C PRO A 113 -2.77 -11.97 -8.36
N LYS A 114 -1.64 -11.65 -8.94
CA LYS A 114 -1.53 -10.58 -9.93
C LYS A 114 -2.42 -10.90 -11.12
N ALA A 115 -3.23 -9.93 -11.52
CA ALA A 115 -4.13 -10.09 -12.66
C ALA A 115 -3.40 -10.18 -13.99
#